data_2fab134b3e35f9a9ab6befe5bad343cd
#
_entry.id   2fab134b3e35f9a9ab6befe5bad343cd
#
_cell.length_a   1.000
_cell.length_b   1.000
_cell.length_c   1.000
_cell.angle_alpha   90.00
_cell.angle_beta   90.00
_cell.angle_gamma   90.00
#
_symmetry.space_group_name_H-M   'P 1'
#
loop_
_entity.id
_entity.type
_entity.pdbx_description
1 polymer ?
#
loop_
_entity_poly.entity_id
_entity_poly.type
_entity_poly.pdbx_seq_one_letter_code
_entity_poly.pdbx_strand_id
1 'polypeptide(L)'
;MESEVKPFLTESAVEYATQSIVSKTIIKKSTGTVTLFAFDKGEQLSEHTAPFEALVQVIDGEAGIKIGSNEYVVRHGEAII
;
A
#
# COMPACT_ATOMS: atom_id res chain seq x y z
N MET A 1 8.05 15.34 -27.14
CA MET A 1 6.86 15.50 -26.28
C MET A 1 7.24 15.43 -24.82
N GLU A 2 6.88 16.41 -24.09
CA GLU A 2 7.20 16.39 -22.66
C GLU A 2 6.05 15.89 -21.86
N SER A 3 6.40 15.17 -20.81
CA SER A 3 5.42 14.72 -19.84
C SER A 3 5.09 15.87 -18.92
N GLU A 4 3.84 15.97 -18.59
CA GLU A 4 3.40 16.88 -17.56
C GLU A 4 3.82 16.33 -16.22
N VAL A 5 4.49 17.16 -15.42
CA VAL A 5 4.86 16.80 -14.07
C VAL A 5 4.02 17.66 -13.13
N LYS A 6 3.23 16.99 -12.31
CA LYS A 6 2.41 17.70 -11.33
C LYS A 6 2.18 16.85 -10.11
N PRO A 7 2.03 17.47 -8.95
CA PRO A 7 1.74 16.71 -7.73
C PRO A 7 0.36 16.08 -7.78
N PHE A 8 0.20 15.00 -7.04
CA PHE A 8 -1.09 14.33 -6.90
C PHE A 8 -1.22 13.78 -5.48
N LEU A 9 -2.46 13.55 -5.06
CA LEU A 9 -2.73 12.96 -3.77
C LEU A 9 -2.71 11.45 -3.91
N THR A 10 -1.84 10.78 -3.16
CA THR A 10 -1.75 9.32 -3.22
C THR A 10 -3.04 8.66 -2.76
N GLU A 11 -3.71 9.23 -1.76
CA GLU A 11 -4.95 8.65 -1.26
C GLU A 11 -6.09 8.73 -2.27
N SER A 12 -5.98 9.58 -3.28
CA SER A 12 -6.97 9.70 -4.35
C SER A 12 -6.59 8.93 -5.59
N ALA A 13 -5.39 8.37 -5.63
CA ALA A 13 -4.88 7.68 -6.82
C ALA A 13 -5.38 6.24 -6.91
N VAL A 14 -5.97 5.72 -5.85
CA VAL A 14 -6.59 4.39 -5.82
C VAL A 14 -7.92 4.52 -5.08
N GLU A 15 -8.92 3.74 -5.50
CA GLU A 15 -10.26 3.82 -4.92
C GLU A 15 -10.64 2.50 -4.28
N TYR A 16 -11.42 2.59 -3.20
CA TYR A 16 -11.99 1.41 -2.57
C TYR A 16 -13.07 0.81 -3.46
N ALA A 17 -13.14 -0.50 -3.49
CA ALA A 17 -14.21 -1.22 -4.17
C ALA A 17 -14.80 -2.23 -3.20
N THR A 18 -16.13 -2.40 -3.23
CA THR A 18 -16.85 -3.26 -2.31
C THR A 18 -16.30 -4.68 -2.33
N GLN A 19 -15.98 -5.20 -1.15
CA GLN A 19 -15.49 -6.57 -0.94
C GLN A 19 -14.27 -6.90 -1.78
N SER A 20 -13.41 -5.90 -1.99
CA SER A 20 -12.27 -6.05 -2.89
C SER A 20 -11.01 -5.43 -2.32
N ILE A 21 -9.90 -5.85 -2.89
CA ILE A 21 -8.61 -5.21 -2.71
C ILE A 21 -8.23 -4.67 -4.07
N VAL A 22 -8.02 -3.36 -4.17
CA VAL A 22 -7.63 -2.71 -5.42
C VAL A 22 -6.17 -2.32 -5.30
N SER A 23 -5.38 -2.62 -6.31
CA SER A 23 -3.98 -2.23 -6.33
C SER A 23 -3.65 -1.43 -7.57
N LYS A 24 -2.75 -0.48 -7.41
CA LYS A 24 -2.29 0.34 -8.52
C LYS A 24 -0.80 0.59 -8.35
N THR A 25 -0.01 0.12 -9.28
CA THR A 25 1.43 0.34 -9.27
C THR A 25 1.71 1.68 -9.92
N ILE A 26 2.34 2.59 -9.18
CA ILE A 26 2.62 3.93 -9.67
C ILE A 26 4.06 4.10 -10.14
N ILE A 27 4.99 3.29 -9.63
CA ILE A 27 6.37 3.24 -10.09
C ILE A 27 6.80 1.79 -10.12
N LYS A 28 7.35 1.36 -11.23
CA LYS A 28 7.90 0.01 -11.33
C LYS A 28 9.23 0.07 -12.07
N LYS A 29 10.29 -0.22 -11.34
CA LYS A 29 11.65 -0.25 -11.90
C LYS A 29 12.39 -1.45 -11.35
N SER A 30 13.51 -1.80 -11.99
CA SER A 30 14.34 -2.90 -11.50
C SER A 30 14.89 -2.65 -10.10
N THR A 31 14.99 -1.39 -9.70
CA THR A 31 15.50 -1.00 -8.39
C THR A 31 14.41 -0.90 -7.31
N GLY A 32 13.17 -0.93 -7.69
CA GLY A 32 12.09 -0.88 -6.71
C GLY A 32 10.74 -0.57 -7.32
N THR A 33 9.71 -0.79 -6.54
CA THR A 33 8.32 -0.62 -6.97
C THR A 33 7.54 0.11 -5.89
N VAL A 34 6.65 1.00 -6.30
CA VAL A 34 5.70 1.64 -5.39
C VAL A 34 4.29 1.30 -5.87
N THR A 35 3.54 0.67 -4.99
CA THR A 35 2.17 0.23 -5.28
C THR A 35 1.24 0.76 -4.19
N LEU A 36 0.10 1.27 -4.63
CA LEU A 36 -0.97 1.69 -3.73
C LEU A 36 -1.99 0.56 -3.64
N PHE A 37 -2.51 0.35 -2.44
CA PHE A 37 -3.55 -0.65 -2.20
C PHE A 37 -4.73 0.01 -1.51
N ALA A 38 -5.92 -0.33 -1.95
CA ALA A 38 -7.15 0.04 -1.25
C ALA A 38 -7.84 -1.26 -0.81
N PHE A 39 -7.93 -1.45 0.51
CA PHE A 39 -8.58 -2.63 1.10
C PHE A 39 -9.94 -2.23 1.61
N ASP A 40 -10.99 -2.88 1.10
CA ASP A 40 -12.29 -2.70 1.72
C ASP A 40 -12.24 -3.30 3.12
N LYS A 41 -13.10 -2.82 4.00
CA LYS A 41 -13.12 -3.26 5.39
C LYS A 41 -13.25 -4.78 5.47
N GLY A 42 -12.35 -5.40 6.21
CA GLY A 42 -12.35 -6.85 6.41
C GLY A 42 -11.55 -7.64 5.38
N GLU A 43 -11.08 -7.00 4.32
CA GLU A 43 -10.26 -7.67 3.31
C GLU A 43 -8.82 -7.77 3.78
N GLN A 44 -8.15 -8.85 3.40
CA GLN A 44 -6.77 -9.07 3.78
C GLN A 44 -6.02 -9.86 2.72
N LEU A 45 -4.71 -9.60 2.64
CA LEU A 45 -3.83 -10.37 1.77
C LEU A 45 -3.31 -11.59 2.52
N SER A 46 -3.07 -12.66 1.79
CA SER A 46 -2.42 -13.85 2.36
C SER A 46 -0.98 -13.53 2.74
N GLU A 47 -0.46 -14.29 3.71
CA GLU A 47 0.94 -14.16 4.08
C GLU A 47 1.83 -14.54 2.91
N HIS A 48 2.89 -13.79 2.74
CA HIS A 48 3.92 -14.09 1.74
C HIS A 48 5.25 -13.52 2.21
N THR A 49 6.32 -14.02 1.64
CA THR A 49 7.65 -13.50 1.92
C THR A 49 8.19 -12.78 0.71
N ALA A 50 9.04 -11.79 0.96
CA ALA A 50 9.74 -11.08 -0.10
C ALA A 50 11.24 -11.18 0.18
N PRO A 51 12.07 -11.27 -0.87
CA PRO A 51 13.53 -11.37 -0.66
C PRO A 51 14.19 -10.02 -0.37
N PHE A 52 13.41 -8.98 -0.11
CA PHE A 52 13.90 -7.63 0.14
C PHE A 52 12.96 -6.96 1.13
N GLU A 53 13.40 -5.83 1.66
CA GLU A 53 12.61 -5.06 2.59
C GLU A 53 11.48 -4.33 1.89
N ALA A 54 10.39 -4.12 2.60
CA ALA A 54 9.26 -3.38 2.11
C ALA A 54 8.84 -2.36 3.15
N LEU A 55 8.52 -1.16 2.69
CA LEU A 55 7.93 -0.12 3.52
C LEU A 55 6.43 -0.12 3.27
N VAL A 56 5.66 -0.19 4.36
CA VAL A 56 4.21 -0.05 4.27
C VAL A 56 3.82 1.20 5.02
N GLN A 57 3.14 2.11 4.33
CA GLN A 57 2.62 3.34 4.93
C GLN A 57 1.11 3.37 4.78
N VAL A 58 0.42 3.70 5.86
CA VAL A 58 -1.04 3.83 5.84
C VAL A 58 -1.38 5.30 5.61
N ILE A 59 -2.05 5.57 4.50
CA ILE A 59 -2.41 6.93 4.11
C ILE A 59 -3.90 7.23 4.30
N ASP A 60 -4.68 6.21 4.67
CA ASP A 60 -6.09 6.39 5.00
C ASP A 60 -6.53 5.20 5.85
N GLY A 61 -7.19 5.47 6.96
CA GLY A 61 -7.69 4.44 7.86
C GLY A 61 -6.61 3.81 8.72
N GLU A 62 -6.76 2.52 9.00
CA GLU A 62 -5.75 1.76 9.74
C GLU A 62 -5.71 0.33 9.24
N ALA A 63 -4.57 -0.30 9.41
CA ALA A 63 -4.32 -1.66 8.94
C ALA A 63 -3.66 -2.49 10.02
N GLY A 64 -4.07 -3.74 10.12
CA GLY A 64 -3.37 -4.73 10.93
C GLY A 64 -2.32 -5.41 10.06
N ILE A 65 -1.07 -5.38 10.49
CA ILE A 65 0.04 -5.95 9.72
C ILE A 65 0.74 -6.98 10.57
N LYS A 66 0.84 -8.19 10.04
CA LYS A 66 1.49 -9.29 10.71
C LYS A 66 2.89 -9.49 10.13
N ILE A 67 3.89 -9.41 10.99
CA ILE A 67 5.28 -9.66 10.62
C ILE A 67 5.82 -10.74 11.56
N GLY A 68 6.15 -11.90 10.99
CA GLY A 68 6.52 -13.05 11.79
C GLY A 68 5.33 -13.49 12.64
N SER A 69 5.52 -13.58 13.94
CA SER A 69 4.45 -13.95 14.87
C SER A 69 3.80 -12.77 15.56
N ASN A 70 4.22 -11.54 15.21
CA ASN A 70 3.72 -10.33 15.84
C ASN A 70 2.75 -9.59 14.94
N GLU A 71 1.74 -8.97 15.53
CA GLU A 71 0.79 -8.14 14.82
C GLU A 71 0.97 -6.69 15.23
N TYR A 72 0.85 -5.80 14.27
CA TYR A 72 0.98 -4.36 14.48
C TYR A 72 -0.21 -3.64 13.89
N VAL A 73 -0.68 -2.63 14.59
CA VAL A 73 -1.72 -1.74 14.04
C VAL A 73 -1.01 -0.49 13.55
N VAL A 74 -1.13 -0.22 12.28
CA VAL A 74 -0.51 0.95 11.63
C VAL A 74 -1.64 1.88 11.24
N ARG A 75 -1.58 3.12 11.73
CA ARG A 75 -2.64 4.11 11.56
C ARG A 75 -2.24 5.16 10.53
N HIS A 76 -3.23 5.93 10.12
CA HIS A 76 -3.04 7.01 9.16
C HIS A 76 -1.78 7.83 9.47
N GLY A 77 -0.90 7.94 8.51
CA GLY A 77 0.35 8.67 8.63
C GLY A 77 1.52 7.86 9.17
N GLU A 78 1.26 6.67 9.68
CA GLU A 78 2.31 5.79 10.20
C GLU A 78 2.80 4.82 9.14
N ALA A 79 4.01 4.32 9.35
CA ALA A 79 4.61 3.36 8.45
C ALA A 79 5.34 2.28 9.25
N ILE A 80 5.56 1.14 8.61
CA ILE A 80 6.32 0.03 9.19
C ILE A 80 7.17 -0.60 8.09
N ILE A 81 8.32 -1.12 8.47
CA ILE A 81 9.25 -1.79 7.54
C ILE A 81 9.38 -3.26 7.93
#